data_1476dcc7e303827fd6945fd4cea917b0
#
_entry.id   1476dcc7e303827fd6945fd4cea917b0
#
_cell.length_a   1.000
_cell.length_b   1.000
_cell.length_c   1.000
_cell.angle_alpha   90.00
_cell.angle_beta   90.00
_cell.angle_gamma   90.00
#
_symmetry.space_group_name_H-M   'P 1'
#
loop_
_entity.id
_entity.type
_entity.pdbx_description
1 polymer ?
#
loop_
_entity_poly.entity_id
_entity_poly.type
_entity_poly.pdbx_seq_one_letter_code
_entity_poly.pdbx_strand_id
1 'polypeptide(L)'
;MTTLTIAPETAKRLRTLNLSAGIAHLIQMVLILVLATDFTLPVTATYVEGPPGTAASPSVVLFNLSIAWGVAAFFGLSALFHFIVAAPGTNARYINGLMQRHNYFRWVEYSLSSSIMIVLIAMIVGLSDFAALIAIFGVNASMILFGWLQEKYENPGGGLLPFFFGCLAGIVPWIIVVIYTLSPNSEGTNEIPAFVIGILISLFVLFNSFAIVQWLQYKPVGKWSNYLRGERAYIILSLVAKSALAWQVFAGTLVPPA
;
A
#
# COMPACT_ATOMS: atom_id res chain seq x y z
N MET A 1 24.95 -16.01 8.46
CA MET A 1 23.78 -16.11 7.55
C MET A 1 24.14 -17.06 6.41
N THR A 2 23.39 -18.11 6.18
CA THR A 2 23.56 -18.97 4.99
C THR A 2 23.07 -18.23 3.77
N THR A 3 23.98 -17.90 2.85
CA THR A 3 23.65 -17.26 1.57
C THR A 3 22.88 -18.24 0.70
N LEU A 4 21.76 -17.79 0.10
CA LEU A 4 21.01 -18.60 -0.86
C LEU A 4 21.74 -18.66 -2.19
N THR A 5 21.75 -19.84 -2.81
CA THR A 5 22.17 -19.96 -4.21
C THR A 5 20.96 -19.83 -5.11
N ILE A 6 20.98 -18.88 -6.04
CA ILE A 6 19.91 -18.67 -7.02
C ILE A 6 20.40 -19.13 -8.40
N ALA A 7 19.78 -20.18 -8.94
CA ALA A 7 20.11 -20.67 -10.26
C ALA A 7 19.81 -19.58 -11.33
N PRO A 8 20.63 -19.47 -12.40
CA PRO A 8 20.46 -18.48 -13.46
C PRO A 8 19.04 -18.46 -14.07
N GLU A 9 18.44 -19.64 -14.25
CA GLU A 9 17.08 -19.77 -14.76
C GLU A 9 16.02 -19.17 -13.79
N THR A 10 16.23 -19.32 -12.48
CA THR A 10 15.35 -18.72 -11.47
C THR A 10 15.49 -17.21 -11.45
N ALA A 11 16.70 -16.68 -11.58
CA ALA A 11 16.95 -15.24 -11.69
C ALA A 11 16.27 -14.66 -12.94
N LYS A 12 16.39 -15.35 -14.09
CA LYS A 12 15.70 -14.97 -15.33
C LYS A 12 14.18 -14.94 -15.16
N ARG A 13 13.58 -15.96 -14.53
CA ARG A 13 12.14 -16.02 -14.26
C ARG A 13 11.68 -14.88 -13.34
N LEU A 14 12.44 -14.56 -12.32
CA LEU A 14 12.14 -13.41 -11.43
C LEU A 14 12.22 -12.08 -12.18
N ARG A 15 13.23 -11.91 -13.05
CA ARG A 15 13.33 -10.73 -13.91
C ARG A 15 12.14 -10.60 -14.84
N THR A 16 11.72 -11.69 -15.51
CA THR A 16 10.53 -11.70 -16.37
C THR A 16 9.28 -11.37 -15.58
N LEU A 17 9.09 -11.93 -14.36
CA LEU A 17 7.95 -11.63 -13.50
C LEU A 17 7.90 -10.14 -13.13
N ASN A 18 9.04 -9.55 -12.77
CA ASN A 18 9.11 -8.11 -12.49
C ASN A 18 8.78 -7.28 -13.74
N LEU A 19 9.33 -7.61 -14.90
CA LEU A 19 8.98 -6.91 -16.15
C LEU A 19 7.49 -7.00 -16.47
N SER A 20 6.90 -8.19 -16.35
CA SER A 20 5.46 -8.38 -16.59
C SER A 20 4.62 -7.58 -15.59
N ALA A 21 4.97 -7.56 -14.31
CA ALA A 21 4.29 -6.78 -13.30
C ALA A 21 4.45 -5.26 -13.55
N GLY A 22 5.64 -4.81 -13.91
CA GLY A 22 5.90 -3.41 -14.26
C GLY A 22 5.06 -2.95 -15.45
N ILE A 23 5.00 -3.76 -16.51
CA ILE A 23 4.16 -3.48 -17.70
C ILE A 23 2.68 -3.45 -17.31
N ALA A 24 2.21 -4.41 -16.50
CA ALA A 24 0.82 -4.46 -16.06
C ALA A 24 0.45 -3.22 -15.22
N HIS A 25 1.32 -2.77 -14.31
CA HIS A 25 1.10 -1.54 -13.56
C HIS A 25 1.09 -0.30 -14.46
N LEU A 26 2.02 -0.21 -15.41
CA LEU A 26 2.08 0.92 -16.35
C LEU A 26 0.82 0.99 -17.23
N ILE A 27 0.35 -0.15 -17.76
CA ILE A 27 -0.89 -0.19 -18.54
C ILE A 27 -2.07 0.29 -17.69
N GLN A 28 -2.21 -0.20 -16.45
CA GLN A 28 -3.29 0.22 -15.57
C GLN A 28 -3.22 1.69 -15.21
N MET A 29 -2.01 2.23 -14.97
CA MET A 29 -1.80 3.66 -14.75
C MET A 29 -2.34 4.48 -15.93
N VAL A 30 -1.97 4.11 -17.15
CA VAL A 30 -2.42 4.81 -18.37
C VAL A 30 -3.93 4.69 -18.54
N LEU A 31 -4.49 3.49 -18.36
CA LEU A 31 -5.94 3.27 -18.47
C LEU A 31 -6.72 4.13 -17.47
N ILE A 32 -6.30 4.20 -16.21
CA ILE A 32 -6.96 5.06 -15.21
C ILE A 32 -6.91 6.52 -15.65
N LEU A 33 -5.74 7.04 -16.07
CA LEU A 33 -5.63 8.43 -16.48
C LEU A 33 -6.43 8.78 -17.73
N VAL A 34 -6.64 7.82 -18.63
CA VAL A 34 -7.39 8.04 -19.88
C VAL A 34 -8.90 7.90 -19.68
N LEU A 35 -9.32 6.99 -18.79
CA LEU A 35 -10.74 6.63 -18.64
C LEU A 35 -11.43 7.36 -17.47
N ALA A 36 -10.68 7.88 -16.50
CA ALA A 36 -11.23 8.49 -15.31
C ALA A 36 -11.79 9.90 -15.57
N THR A 37 -12.81 10.25 -14.80
CA THR A 37 -13.30 11.63 -14.68
C THR A 37 -12.41 12.45 -13.76
N ASP A 38 -12.61 13.79 -13.79
CA ASP A 38 -11.92 14.76 -12.92
C ASP A 38 -12.45 14.76 -11.48
N PHE A 39 -12.77 13.58 -10.94
CA PHE A 39 -13.25 13.45 -9.56
C PHE A 39 -12.15 13.78 -8.57
N THR A 40 -12.43 14.75 -7.70
CA THR A 40 -11.51 15.23 -6.65
C THR A 40 -12.16 15.17 -5.29
N LEU A 41 -11.34 15.00 -4.25
CA LEU A 41 -11.76 15.14 -2.85
C LEU A 41 -10.98 16.27 -2.19
N PRO A 42 -11.63 17.08 -1.32
CA PRO A 42 -10.98 18.19 -0.64
C PRO A 42 -10.00 17.67 0.41
N VAL A 43 -8.85 18.31 0.50
CA VAL A 43 -7.94 18.21 1.64
C VAL A 43 -8.08 19.48 2.46
N THR A 44 -8.41 19.33 3.72
CA THR A 44 -8.84 20.42 4.60
C THR A 44 -7.92 20.58 5.80
N ALA A 45 -8.00 21.76 6.44
CA ALA A 45 -7.43 21.97 7.75
C ALA A 45 -8.37 22.84 8.60
N THR A 46 -8.29 22.67 9.92
CA THR A 46 -9.02 23.48 10.89
C THR A 46 -8.01 24.15 11.81
N TYR A 47 -8.12 25.48 11.96
CA TYR A 47 -7.20 26.27 12.77
C TYR A 47 -7.89 26.80 14.02
N VAL A 48 -7.13 26.99 15.09
CA VAL A 48 -7.58 27.71 16.29
C VAL A 48 -7.17 29.16 16.15
N GLU A 49 -8.15 30.08 16.17
CA GLU A 49 -7.93 31.53 15.98
C GLU A 49 -7.98 32.30 17.31
N GLY A 50 -7.70 31.65 18.44
CA GLY A 50 -7.72 32.25 19.77
C GLY A 50 -6.97 31.42 20.82
N PRO A 51 -7.08 31.79 22.10
CA PRO A 51 -6.49 30.98 23.17
C PRO A 51 -6.96 29.54 23.21
N PRO A 52 -6.21 28.61 23.81
CA PRO A 52 -6.65 27.24 24.01
C PRO A 52 -8.06 27.15 24.61
N GLY A 53 -8.96 26.37 24.01
CA GLY A 53 -10.37 26.29 24.43
C GLY A 53 -11.31 27.19 23.65
N THR A 54 -10.82 28.09 22.78
CA THR A 54 -11.66 28.76 21.78
C THR A 54 -12.23 27.76 20.79
N ALA A 55 -13.47 28.00 20.34
CA ALA A 55 -14.05 27.18 19.28
C ALA A 55 -13.14 27.22 18.03
N ALA A 56 -12.97 26.05 17.40
CA ALA A 56 -12.22 25.99 16.16
C ALA A 56 -12.95 26.73 15.03
N SER A 57 -12.21 27.39 14.16
CA SER A 57 -12.74 27.97 12.93
C SER A 57 -13.32 26.90 12.02
N PRO A 58 -14.25 27.28 11.12
CA PRO A 58 -14.69 26.37 10.05
C PRO A 58 -13.49 25.80 9.29
N SER A 59 -13.61 24.55 8.89
CA SER A 59 -12.58 23.87 8.09
C SER A 59 -12.38 24.60 6.75
N VAL A 60 -11.11 24.84 6.39
CA VAL A 60 -10.73 25.45 5.10
C VAL A 60 -10.16 24.42 4.16
N VAL A 61 -10.48 24.52 2.87
CA VAL A 61 -9.92 23.66 1.83
C VAL A 61 -8.53 24.18 1.46
N LEU A 62 -7.51 23.34 1.64
CA LEU A 62 -6.13 23.65 1.24
C LEU A 62 -5.93 23.42 -0.26
N PHE A 63 -6.41 22.28 -0.75
CA PHE A 63 -6.40 21.91 -2.16
C PHE A 63 -7.36 20.73 -2.40
N ASN A 64 -7.66 20.47 -3.66
CA ASN A 64 -8.41 19.28 -4.06
C ASN A 64 -7.45 18.24 -4.64
N LEU A 65 -7.53 17.01 -4.12
CA LEU A 65 -6.74 15.89 -4.57
C LEU A 65 -7.52 15.07 -5.60
N SER A 66 -6.97 14.95 -6.80
CA SER A 66 -7.55 14.08 -7.83
C SER A 66 -7.32 12.61 -7.46
N ILE A 67 -8.41 11.85 -7.35
CA ILE A 67 -8.35 10.42 -7.02
C ILE A 67 -7.68 9.64 -8.16
N ALA A 68 -7.95 10.00 -9.41
CA ALA A 68 -7.28 9.39 -10.56
C ALA A 68 -5.76 9.55 -10.53
N TRP A 69 -5.26 10.74 -10.21
CA TRP A 69 -3.82 10.97 -10.06
C TRP A 69 -3.22 10.24 -8.84
N GLY A 70 -3.97 10.12 -7.74
CA GLY A 70 -3.56 9.31 -6.59
C GLY A 70 -3.42 7.83 -6.95
N VAL A 71 -4.36 7.28 -7.71
CA VAL A 71 -4.31 5.91 -8.23
C VAL A 71 -3.14 5.74 -9.22
N ALA A 72 -2.97 6.68 -10.13
CA ALA A 72 -1.86 6.67 -11.07
C ALA A 72 -0.50 6.73 -10.36
N ALA A 73 -0.39 7.47 -9.27
CA ALA A 73 0.85 7.59 -8.50
C ALA A 73 1.31 6.26 -7.89
N PHE A 74 0.43 5.49 -7.25
CA PHE A 74 0.86 4.19 -6.71
C PHE A 74 1.14 3.15 -7.80
N PHE A 75 0.44 3.18 -8.93
CA PHE A 75 0.79 2.34 -10.08
C PHE A 75 2.12 2.74 -10.70
N GLY A 76 2.35 4.04 -10.89
CA GLY A 76 3.59 4.59 -11.44
C GLY A 76 4.81 4.24 -10.59
N LEU A 77 4.69 4.36 -9.26
CA LEU A 77 5.73 3.92 -8.33
C LEU A 77 6.02 2.43 -8.49
N SER A 78 5.00 1.58 -8.55
CA SER A 78 5.19 0.14 -8.73
C SER A 78 5.83 -0.20 -10.06
N ALA A 79 5.35 0.38 -11.16
CA ALA A 79 5.96 0.21 -12.47
C ALA A 79 7.43 0.60 -12.48
N LEU A 80 7.74 1.79 -11.93
CA LEU A 80 9.10 2.30 -11.82
C LEU A 80 10.02 1.33 -11.08
N PHE A 81 9.63 0.88 -9.89
CA PHE A 81 10.47 -0.03 -9.09
C PHE A 81 10.61 -1.41 -9.73
N HIS A 82 9.57 -1.94 -10.36
CA HIS A 82 9.68 -3.18 -11.12
C HIS A 82 10.65 -3.05 -12.30
N PHE A 83 10.64 -1.93 -13.03
CA PHE A 83 11.61 -1.70 -14.10
C PHE A 83 13.03 -1.48 -13.55
N ILE A 84 13.19 -0.78 -12.42
CA ILE A 84 14.48 -0.62 -11.75
C ILE A 84 15.09 -1.99 -11.40
N VAL A 85 14.35 -2.88 -10.74
CA VAL A 85 14.89 -4.19 -10.35
C VAL A 85 15.12 -5.12 -11.54
N ALA A 86 14.44 -4.90 -12.67
CA ALA A 86 14.63 -5.68 -13.89
C ALA A 86 15.71 -5.11 -14.82
N ALA A 87 16.13 -3.85 -14.64
CA ALA A 87 17.11 -3.19 -15.48
C ALA A 87 18.49 -3.83 -15.36
N PRO A 88 19.30 -3.90 -16.45
CA PRO A 88 20.60 -4.60 -16.44
C PRO A 88 21.55 -4.12 -15.35
N GLY A 89 21.60 -2.81 -15.07
CA GLY A 89 22.51 -2.23 -14.06
C GLY A 89 22.13 -2.52 -12.61
N THR A 90 20.86 -2.73 -12.30
CA THR A 90 20.35 -2.91 -10.94
C THR A 90 19.93 -4.35 -10.64
N ASN A 91 19.64 -5.16 -11.67
CA ASN A 91 19.22 -6.55 -11.50
C ASN A 91 20.23 -7.41 -10.72
N ALA A 92 21.53 -7.21 -10.96
CA ALA A 92 22.56 -7.92 -10.20
C ALA A 92 22.49 -7.58 -8.71
N ARG A 93 22.27 -6.29 -8.35
CA ARG A 93 22.10 -5.85 -6.97
C ARG A 93 20.84 -6.44 -6.33
N TYR A 94 19.74 -6.47 -7.07
CA TYR A 94 18.49 -7.12 -6.63
C TYR A 94 18.70 -8.60 -6.35
N ILE A 95 19.29 -9.37 -7.28
CA ILE A 95 19.57 -10.81 -7.11
C ILE A 95 20.52 -11.06 -5.94
N ASN A 96 21.58 -10.24 -5.80
CA ASN A 96 22.50 -10.33 -4.66
C ASN A 96 21.80 -10.06 -3.33
N GLY A 97 20.86 -9.12 -3.28
CA GLY A 97 20.01 -8.88 -2.11
C GLY A 97 19.16 -10.10 -1.77
N LEU A 98 18.52 -10.72 -2.77
CA LEU A 98 17.72 -11.93 -2.56
C LEU A 98 18.55 -13.12 -2.07
N MET A 99 19.81 -13.27 -2.54
CA MET A 99 20.72 -14.29 -2.02
C MET A 99 21.03 -14.10 -0.52
N GLN A 100 21.00 -12.85 -0.06
CA GLN A 100 21.15 -12.49 1.36
C GLN A 100 19.80 -12.43 2.10
N ARG A 101 18.70 -12.82 1.45
CA ARG A 101 17.32 -12.73 1.96
C ARG A 101 16.89 -11.29 2.26
N HIS A 102 17.30 -10.33 1.43
CA HIS A 102 16.94 -8.92 1.56
C HIS A 102 16.37 -8.38 0.24
N ASN A 103 15.29 -7.60 0.32
CA ASN A 103 14.78 -6.85 -0.82
C ASN A 103 14.44 -5.41 -0.42
N TYR A 104 15.44 -4.53 -0.40
CA TYR A 104 15.28 -3.12 -0.08
C TYR A 104 14.36 -2.38 -1.07
N PHE A 105 14.41 -2.74 -2.35
CA PHE A 105 13.56 -2.13 -3.37
C PHE A 105 12.07 -2.31 -3.04
N ARG A 106 11.67 -3.50 -2.62
CA ARG A 106 10.30 -3.81 -2.21
C ARG A 106 9.85 -2.95 -1.03
N TRP A 107 10.66 -2.86 0.02
CA TRP A 107 10.28 -2.13 1.23
C TRP A 107 10.17 -0.63 1.00
N VAL A 108 11.06 -0.03 0.19
CA VAL A 108 10.98 1.38 -0.19
C VAL A 108 9.73 1.63 -1.05
N GLU A 109 9.52 0.81 -2.08
CA GLU A 109 8.35 0.94 -2.95
C GLU A 109 7.05 0.82 -2.16
N TYR A 110 6.91 -0.22 -1.32
CA TYR A 110 5.70 -0.45 -0.55
C TYR A 110 5.45 0.64 0.49
N SER A 111 6.48 1.17 1.14
CA SER A 111 6.31 2.26 2.11
C SER A 111 5.68 3.51 1.49
N LEU A 112 5.94 3.78 0.22
CA LEU A 112 5.35 4.88 -0.51
C LEU A 112 3.99 4.51 -1.12
N SER A 113 3.95 3.46 -1.93
CA SER A 113 2.75 3.12 -2.70
C SER A 113 1.59 2.67 -1.83
N SER A 114 1.82 1.83 -0.80
CA SER A 114 0.73 1.42 0.11
C SER A 114 0.25 2.56 1.00
N SER A 115 1.12 3.52 1.31
CA SER A 115 0.72 4.70 2.09
C SER A 115 -0.14 5.66 1.26
N ILE A 116 0.12 5.80 -0.05
CA ILE A 116 -0.82 6.48 -0.95
C ILE A 116 -2.16 5.73 -0.97
N MET A 117 -2.14 4.40 -1.11
CA MET A 117 -3.37 3.59 -1.15
C MET A 117 -4.24 3.80 0.09
N ILE A 118 -3.67 3.72 1.31
CA ILE A 118 -4.46 3.86 2.55
C ILE A 118 -4.97 5.30 2.75
N VAL A 119 -4.22 6.31 2.29
CA VAL A 119 -4.69 7.71 2.27
C VAL A 119 -5.91 7.86 1.36
N LEU A 120 -5.88 7.29 0.15
CA LEU A 120 -7.03 7.32 -0.76
C LEU A 120 -8.25 6.60 -0.15
N ILE A 121 -8.06 5.44 0.50
CA ILE A 121 -9.12 4.73 1.21
C ILE A 121 -9.71 5.61 2.31
N ALA A 122 -8.86 6.26 3.13
CA ALA A 122 -9.30 7.16 4.20
C ALA A 122 -10.11 8.35 3.65
N MET A 123 -9.68 8.94 2.54
CA MET A 123 -10.41 10.03 1.89
C MET A 123 -11.77 9.60 1.34
N ILE A 124 -11.86 8.40 0.76
CA ILE A 124 -13.13 7.84 0.24
C ILE A 124 -14.16 7.63 1.36
N VAL A 125 -13.73 7.31 2.57
CA VAL A 125 -14.63 7.20 3.74
C VAL A 125 -14.87 8.54 4.45
N GLY A 126 -14.40 9.67 3.89
CA GLY A 126 -14.72 11.03 4.34
C GLY A 126 -13.63 11.70 5.20
N LEU A 127 -12.46 11.08 5.39
CA LEU A 127 -11.37 11.75 6.10
C LEU A 127 -10.68 12.76 5.16
N SER A 128 -10.77 14.05 5.49
CA SER A 128 -10.21 15.13 4.67
C SER A 128 -9.12 15.95 5.38
N ASP A 129 -8.98 15.82 6.70
CA ASP A 129 -8.02 16.60 7.47
C ASP A 129 -6.56 16.29 7.09
N PHE A 130 -5.81 17.33 6.71
CA PHE A 130 -4.44 17.23 6.21
C PHE A 130 -3.48 16.61 7.23
N ALA A 131 -3.58 16.98 8.49
CA ALA A 131 -2.70 16.46 9.53
C ALA A 131 -2.98 14.97 9.79
N ALA A 132 -4.25 14.56 9.79
CA ALA A 132 -4.64 13.17 9.91
C ALA A 132 -4.18 12.34 8.70
N LEU A 133 -4.30 12.86 7.47
CA LEU A 133 -3.83 12.18 6.26
C LEU A 133 -2.30 11.98 6.27
N ILE A 134 -1.52 12.99 6.69
CA ILE A 134 -0.06 12.86 6.86
C ILE A 134 0.27 11.82 7.95
N ALA A 135 -0.44 11.85 9.08
CA ALA A 135 -0.22 10.89 10.16
C ALA A 135 -0.49 9.45 9.69
N ILE A 136 -1.59 9.22 8.97
CA ILE A 136 -1.93 7.92 8.39
C ILE A 136 -0.84 7.46 7.41
N PHE A 137 -0.40 8.34 6.51
CA PHE A 137 0.70 8.04 5.59
C PHE A 137 1.96 7.62 6.35
N GLY A 138 2.38 8.41 7.33
CA GLY A 138 3.59 8.16 8.13
C GLY A 138 3.51 6.86 8.93
N VAL A 139 2.39 6.59 9.57
CA VAL A 139 2.19 5.36 10.34
C VAL A 139 2.19 4.12 9.44
N ASN A 140 1.53 4.19 8.26
CA ASN A 140 1.56 3.09 7.31
C ASN A 140 2.95 2.86 6.70
N ALA A 141 3.66 3.94 6.36
CA ALA A 141 5.05 3.83 5.91
C ALA A 141 5.93 3.18 6.98
N SER A 142 5.77 3.57 8.24
CA SER A 142 6.48 2.97 9.38
C SER A 142 6.18 1.48 9.54
N MET A 143 4.91 1.07 9.38
CA MET A 143 4.51 -0.35 9.36
C MET A 143 5.34 -1.14 8.34
N ILE A 144 5.44 -0.64 7.11
CA ILE A 144 6.22 -1.29 6.05
C ILE A 144 7.72 -1.32 6.39
N LEU A 145 8.26 -0.23 6.95
CA LEU A 145 9.66 -0.16 7.34
C LEU A 145 9.99 -1.10 8.52
N PHE A 146 9.05 -1.39 9.42
CA PHE A 146 9.20 -2.48 10.41
C PHE A 146 9.32 -3.85 9.72
N GLY A 147 8.64 -4.08 8.61
CA GLY A 147 8.84 -5.26 7.78
C GLY A 147 10.26 -5.36 7.22
N TRP A 148 10.85 -4.22 6.82
CA TRP A 148 12.26 -4.15 6.42
C TRP A 148 13.19 -4.46 7.59
N LEU A 149 12.94 -3.90 8.79
CA LEU A 149 13.75 -4.21 9.98
C LEU A 149 13.68 -5.69 10.35
N GLN A 150 12.49 -6.32 10.22
CA GLN A 150 12.32 -7.76 10.39
C GLN A 150 13.23 -8.53 9.41
N GLU A 151 13.25 -8.14 8.14
CA GLU A 151 14.07 -8.78 7.11
C GLU A 151 15.57 -8.54 7.30
N LYS A 152 15.96 -7.39 7.83
CA LYS A 152 17.35 -6.99 8.01
C LYS A 152 18.02 -7.61 9.23
N TYR A 153 17.30 -7.72 10.33
CA TYR A 153 17.88 -8.08 11.62
C TYR A 153 17.51 -9.47 12.10
N GLU A 154 16.44 -10.06 11.57
CA GLU A 154 15.96 -11.37 12.02
C GLU A 154 16.17 -12.45 10.95
N ASN A 155 16.36 -13.69 11.42
CA ASN A 155 16.43 -14.86 10.56
C ASN A 155 15.14 -15.68 10.70
N PRO A 156 14.78 -16.49 9.69
CA PRO A 156 13.72 -17.48 9.84
C PRO A 156 13.96 -18.38 11.05
N GLY A 157 12.95 -18.50 11.90
CA GLY A 157 13.03 -19.17 13.21
C GLY A 157 13.50 -18.28 14.36
N GLY A 158 13.89 -17.04 14.09
CA GLY A 158 14.29 -16.05 15.10
C GLY A 158 13.14 -15.24 15.69
N GLY A 159 13.48 -14.02 16.16
CA GLY A 159 12.53 -13.10 16.77
C GLY A 159 11.50 -12.54 15.77
N LEU A 160 10.39 -12.04 16.29
CA LEU A 160 9.31 -11.38 15.53
C LEU A 160 9.00 -10.00 16.09
N LEU A 161 9.92 -9.40 16.86
CA LEU A 161 9.64 -8.12 17.50
C LEU A 161 9.35 -6.98 16.51
N PRO A 162 10.17 -6.77 15.45
CA PRO A 162 9.85 -5.77 14.45
C PRO A 162 8.52 -6.05 13.75
N PHE A 163 8.23 -7.32 13.45
CA PHE A 163 6.95 -7.72 12.85
C PHE A 163 5.76 -7.31 13.72
N PHE A 164 5.80 -7.54 15.04
CA PHE A 164 4.73 -7.14 15.94
C PHE A 164 4.58 -5.62 16.03
N PHE A 165 5.67 -4.86 16.03
CA PHE A 165 5.59 -3.40 15.95
C PHE A 165 4.99 -2.94 14.63
N GLY A 166 5.29 -3.62 13.54
CA GLY A 166 4.63 -3.40 12.25
C GLY A 166 3.12 -3.65 12.32
N CYS A 167 2.69 -4.77 12.93
CA CYS A 167 1.26 -5.05 13.12
C CYS A 167 0.56 -3.98 13.97
N LEU A 168 1.20 -3.52 15.05
CA LEU A 168 0.66 -2.45 15.91
C LEU A 168 0.51 -1.13 15.14
N ALA A 169 1.51 -0.74 14.37
CA ALA A 169 1.42 0.44 13.52
C ALA A 169 0.34 0.25 12.43
N GLY A 170 0.28 -0.92 11.81
CA GLY A 170 -0.61 -1.20 10.68
C GLY A 170 -2.09 -1.22 11.02
N ILE A 171 -2.46 -1.53 12.27
CA ILE A 171 -3.87 -1.53 12.67
C ILE A 171 -4.45 -0.12 12.82
N VAL A 172 -3.61 0.90 13.10
CA VAL A 172 -4.06 2.27 13.36
C VAL A 172 -4.85 2.88 12.20
N PRO A 173 -4.36 2.89 10.95
CA PRO A 173 -5.14 3.38 9.82
C PRO A 173 -6.48 2.66 9.63
N TRP A 174 -6.51 1.34 9.87
CA TRP A 174 -7.73 0.56 9.73
C TRP A 174 -8.78 0.88 10.81
N ILE A 175 -8.35 1.14 12.05
CA ILE A 175 -9.25 1.61 13.11
C ILE A 175 -9.88 2.95 12.70
N ILE A 176 -9.10 3.89 12.17
CA ILE A 176 -9.59 5.18 11.71
C ILE A 176 -10.59 5.00 10.56
N VAL A 177 -10.23 4.20 9.56
CA VAL A 177 -11.12 3.92 8.41
C VAL A 177 -12.44 3.30 8.87
N VAL A 178 -12.41 2.34 9.79
CA VAL A 178 -13.64 1.72 10.34
C VAL A 178 -14.49 2.74 11.10
N ILE A 179 -13.90 3.59 11.94
CA ILE A 179 -14.62 4.64 12.67
C ILE A 179 -15.33 5.58 11.69
N TYR A 180 -14.63 6.06 10.66
CA TYR A 180 -15.21 6.94 9.65
C TYR A 180 -16.28 6.25 8.82
N THR A 181 -16.10 4.96 8.51
CA THR A 181 -17.10 4.18 7.78
C THR A 181 -18.37 3.99 8.60
N LEU A 182 -18.25 3.66 9.89
CA LEU A 182 -19.43 3.48 10.75
C LEU A 182 -20.10 4.80 11.10
N SER A 183 -19.41 5.93 10.94
CA SER A 183 -19.91 7.28 11.20
C SER A 183 -20.73 7.39 12.49
N PRO A 184 -20.20 6.94 13.65
CA PRO A 184 -20.95 6.95 14.89
C PRO A 184 -21.43 8.36 15.23
N ASN A 185 -22.67 8.49 15.69
CA ASN A 185 -23.34 9.76 16.01
C ASN A 185 -23.55 10.72 14.82
N SER A 186 -23.44 10.26 13.57
CA SER A 186 -23.87 11.06 12.44
C SER A 186 -25.40 11.09 12.37
N GLU A 187 -25.98 12.25 12.04
CA GLU A 187 -27.41 12.39 11.82
C GLU A 187 -27.81 12.04 10.37
N GLY A 188 -26.83 11.63 9.57
CA GLY A 188 -27.04 11.28 8.16
C GLY A 188 -27.85 10.00 8.02
N THR A 189 -28.86 10.03 7.14
CA THR A 189 -29.70 8.88 6.81
C THR A 189 -29.19 8.11 5.58
N ASN A 190 -28.11 8.55 4.97
CA ASN A 190 -27.57 7.92 3.76
C ASN A 190 -26.82 6.65 4.11
N GLU A 191 -27.19 5.56 3.47
CA GLU A 191 -26.48 4.29 3.58
C GLU A 191 -25.08 4.40 2.90
N ILE A 192 -24.11 3.72 3.50
CA ILE A 192 -22.75 3.64 2.92
C ILE A 192 -22.85 2.90 1.58
N PRO A 193 -22.31 3.45 0.49
CA PRO A 193 -22.34 2.77 -0.79
C PRO A 193 -21.69 1.39 -0.72
N ALA A 194 -22.31 0.38 -1.31
CA ALA A 194 -21.87 -1.01 -1.26
C ALA A 194 -20.41 -1.20 -1.79
N PHE A 195 -19.99 -0.37 -2.76
CA PHE A 195 -18.63 -0.44 -3.29
C PHE A 195 -17.59 -0.03 -2.24
N VAL A 196 -17.89 0.91 -1.34
CA VAL A 196 -17.00 1.32 -0.24
C VAL A 196 -16.79 0.15 0.71
N ILE A 197 -17.86 -0.54 1.09
CA ILE A 197 -17.76 -1.76 1.93
C ILE A 197 -16.93 -2.83 1.21
N GLY A 198 -17.15 -3.01 -0.09
CA GLY A 198 -16.34 -3.92 -0.93
C GLY A 198 -14.85 -3.58 -0.91
N ILE A 199 -14.49 -2.31 -1.05
CA ILE A 199 -13.11 -1.82 -0.93
C ILE A 199 -12.56 -2.19 0.45
N LEU A 200 -13.25 -1.84 1.53
CA LEU A 200 -12.76 -2.05 2.89
C LEU A 200 -12.47 -3.52 3.18
N ILE A 201 -13.41 -4.41 2.89
CA ILE A 201 -13.25 -5.85 3.16
C ILE A 201 -12.13 -6.43 2.30
N SER A 202 -12.15 -6.20 0.98
CA SER A 202 -11.19 -6.78 0.06
C SER A 202 -9.77 -6.29 0.33
N LEU A 203 -9.60 -4.98 0.57
CA LEU A 203 -8.29 -4.39 0.84
C LEU A 203 -7.77 -4.74 2.23
N PHE A 204 -8.63 -4.84 3.25
CA PHE A 204 -8.22 -5.33 4.55
C PHE A 204 -7.64 -6.75 4.45
N VAL A 205 -8.31 -7.65 3.74
CA VAL A 205 -7.82 -9.03 3.51
C VAL A 205 -6.51 -9.03 2.72
N LEU A 206 -6.43 -8.25 1.64
CA LEU A 206 -5.24 -8.18 0.80
C LEU A 206 -4.03 -7.59 1.54
N PHE A 207 -4.19 -6.50 2.30
CA PHE A 207 -3.11 -5.91 3.10
C PHE A 207 -2.61 -6.89 4.17
N ASN A 208 -3.52 -7.57 4.88
CA ASN A 208 -3.12 -8.57 5.87
C ASN A 208 -2.44 -9.80 5.26
N SER A 209 -2.71 -10.11 3.98
CA SER A 209 -2.03 -11.20 3.28
C SER A 209 -0.51 -11.00 3.19
N PHE A 210 -0.04 -9.74 3.09
CA PHE A 210 1.40 -9.44 3.14
C PHE A 210 2.01 -9.77 4.49
N ALA A 211 1.36 -9.40 5.59
CA ALA A 211 1.78 -9.75 6.94
C ALA A 211 1.77 -11.27 7.16
N ILE A 212 0.74 -11.97 6.66
CA ILE A 212 0.66 -13.44 6.73
C ILE A 212 1.83 -14.08 5.98
N VAL A 213 2.17 -13.60 4.77
CA VAL A 213 3.33 -14.13 4.01
C VAL A 213 4.63 -13.92 4.78
N GLN A 214 4.84 -12.74 5.39
CA GLN A 214 6.02 -12.47 6.20
C GLN A 214 6.08 -13.39 7.42
N TRP A 215 4.98 -13.52 8.14
CA TRP A 215 4.88 -14.41 9.30
C TRP A 215 5.21 -15.87 8.93
N LEU A 216 4.64 -16.37 7.83
CA LEU A 216 4.89 -17.74 7.35
C LEU A 216 6.35 -17.97 6.96
N GLN A 217 7.05 -16.96 6.42
CA GLN A 217 8.46 -17.02 6.09
C GLN A 217 9.34 -17.09 7.35
N TYR A 218 9.01 -16.29 8.39
CA TYR A 218 9.81 -16.22 9.62
C TYR A 218 9.48 -17.34 10.62
N LYS A 219 8.30 -17.96 10.54
CA LYS A 219 7.95 -19.19 11.27
C LYS A 219 8.32 -20.47 10.51
N PRO A 220 9.15 -20.43 9.49
CA PRO A 220 9.44 -21.36 8.41
C PRO A 220 8.40 -22.46 8.19
N VAL A 221 7.16 -22.05 7.90
CA VAL A 221 6.02 -22.97 7.75
C VAL A 221 6.05 -23.65 6.38
N GLY A 222 6.41 -24.91 6.33
CA GLY A 222 6.35 -25.75 5.13
C GLY A 222 7.06 -25.12 3.93
N LYS A 223 6.36 -24.96 2.80
CA LYS A 223 6.92 -24.38 1.57
C LYS A 223 7.30 -22.91 1.69
N TRP A 224 6.85 -22.19 2.72
CA TRP A 224 7.14 -20.78 2.94
C TRP A 224 8.53 -20.52 3.52
N SER A 225 9.22 -21.57 4.00
CA SER A 225 10.64 -21.49 4.35
C SER A 225 11.55 -21.12 3.17
N ASN A 226 11.06 -21.29 1.94
CA ASN A 226 11.73 -20.82 0.74
C ASN A 226 11.50 -19.31 0.54
N TYR A 227 12.53 -18.50 0.76
CA TYR A 227 12.48 -17.04 0.62
C TYR A 227 11.96 -16.58 -0.75
N LEU A 228 12.40 -17.25 -1.84
CA LEU A 228 11.98 -16.88 -3.20
C LEU A 228 10.49 -17.16 -3.49
N ARG A 229 9.86 -18.06 -2.71
CA ARG A 229 8.40 -18.23 -2.77
C ARG A 229 7.68 -17.00 -2.24
N GLY A 230 8.14 -16.47 -1.10
CA GLY A 230 7.61 -15.24 -0.55
C GLY A 230 7.83 -14.05 -1.50
N GLU A 231 9.02 -13.95 -2.10
CA GLU A 231 9.31 -12.90 -3.08
C GLU A 231 8.29 -12.88 -4.23
N ARG A 232 8.02 -14.04 -4.83
CA ARG A 232 6.99 -14.17 -5.88
C ARG A 232 5.60 -13.82 -5.36
N ALA A 233 5.25 -14.26 -4.16
CA ALA A 233 3.97 -13.95 -3.55
C ALA A 233 3.80 -12.44 -3.35
N TYR A 234 4.81 -11.74 -2.88
CA TYR A 234 4.77 -10.28 -2.72
C TYR A 234 4.56 -9.54 -4.05
N ILE A 235 5.23 -9.96 -5.13
CA ILE A 235 5.03 -9.36 -6.46
C ILE A 235 3.58 -9.55 -6.92
N ILE A 236 3.04 -10.76 -6.78
CA ILE A 236 1.67 -11.07 -7.19
C ILE A 236 0.65 -10.35 -6.31
N LEU A 237 0.82 -10.38 -4.98
CA LEU A 237 -0.07 -9.70 -4.03
C LEU A 237 -0.09 -8.19 -4.28
N SER A 238 1.07 -7.58 -4.57
CA SER A 238 1.17 -6.16 -4.88
C SER A 238 0.35 -5.81 -6.13
N LEU A 239 0.50 -6.59 -7.20
CA LEU A 239 -0.28 -6.39 -8.41
C LEU A 239 -1.79 -6.56 -8.15
N VAL A 240 -2.18 -7.62 -7.46
CA VAL A 240 -3.60 -7.91 -7.17
C VAL A 240 -4.22 -6.84 -6.26
N ALA A 241 -3.54 -6.45 -5.16
CA ALA A 241 -4.07 -5.46 -4.23
C ALA A 241 -4.24 -4.08 -4.87
N LYS A 242 -3.24 -3.63 -5.63
CA LYS A 242 -3.29 -2.35 -6.35
C LYS A 242 -4.36 -2.36 -7.44
N SER A 243 -4.47 -3.44 -8.20
CA SER A 243 -5.53 -3.59 -9.20
C SER A 243 -6.90 -3.62 -8.56
N ALA A 244 -7.09 -4.37 -7.47
CA ALA A 244 -8.36 -4.42 -6.76
C ALA A 244 -8.80 -3.05 -6.27
N LEU A 245 -7.92 -2.28 -5.61
CA LEU A 245 -8.25 -0.93 -5.18
C LEU A 245 -8.58 -0.02 -6.36
N ALA A 246 -7.70 0.03 -7.35
CA ALA A 246 -7.85 0.95 -8.49
C ALA A 246 -9.17 0.73 -9.24
N TRP A 247 -9.50 -0.51 -9.56
CA TRP A 247 -10.71 -0.81 -10.34
C TRP A 247 -11.99 -0.72 -9.52
N GLN A 248 -11.96 -0.98 -8.21
CA GLN A 248 -13.11 -0.72 -7.33
C GLN A 248 -13.35 0.79 -7.18
N VAL A 249 -12.30 1.59 -6.99
CA VAL A 249 -12.40 3.06 -6.96
C VAL A 249 -12.88 3.58 -8.30
N PHE A 250 -12.33 3.09 -9.41
CA PHE A 250 -12.78 3.47 -10.75
C PHE A 250 -14.27 3.21 -10.94
N ALA A 251 -14.72 1.99 -10.65
CA ALA A 251 -16.12 1.62 -10.81
C ALA A 251 -17.08 2.39 -9.89
N GLY A 252 -16.59 2.84 -8.73
CA GLY A 252 -17.42 3.56 -7.75
C GLY A 252 -17.43 5.07 -7.89
N THR A 253 -16.37 5.68 -8.45
CA THR A 253 -16.20 7.14 -8.40
C THR A 253 -15.68 7.78 -9.69
N LEU A 254 -15.01 7.02 -10.55
CA LEU A 254 -14.27 7.56 -11.70
C LEU A 254 -14.92 7.25 -13.06
N VAL A 255 -16.00 6.46 -13.08
CA VAL A 255 -16.74 6.16 -14.31
C VAL A 255 -17.48 7.43 -14.76
N PRO A 256 -17.38 7.86 -16.06
CA PRO A 256 -18.19 8.91 -16.59
C PRO A 256 -19.69 8.60 -16.41
N PRO A 257 -20.54 9.60 -16.10
CA PRO A 257 -21.99 9.40 -16.10
C PRO A 257 -22.45 8.93 -17.48
N ALA A 258 -23.38 7.98 -17.50
CA ALA A 258 -23.96 7.40 -18.72
C ALA A 258 -24.80 8.44 -19.48
#